data_524e33f2902fc99f2b928b3034a601b2
#
_entry.id   524e33f2902fc99f2b928b3034a601b2
#
_cell.length_a   1.000
_cell.length_b   1.000
_cell.length_c   1.000
_cell.angle_alpha   90.00
_cell.angle_beta   90.00
_cell.angle_gamma   90.00
#
_symmetry.space_group_name_H-M   'P 1'
#
loop_
_entity.id
_entity.type
_entity.pdbx_description
1 polymer ?
#
loop_
_entity_poly.entity_id
_entity_poly.type
_entity_poly.pdbx_seq_one_letter_code
_entity_poly.pdbx_strand_id
1 'polypeptide(L)'
;IDAEYVRMMVSEYERVLQENPNLGILGPTILNATQQEEYHSYIRKKQYQGDGFLRKENIISSGSCISCKILEKIGFPDSRLFLDYVDSEWCWRAHKRGFICGQTDRCQLSHQIGIKTIHLGVMQDILSAPKRYYYQYRNFLWLLHVKYVPRYWKLTNAAKLLLRPFYLPFVTSHITPYYIYMLRGVWDGITQYKKYKNHK
;
A
#
# COMPACT_ATOMS: atom_id res chain seq x y z
N ILE A 1 7.34 -17.42 4.44
CA ILE A 1 6.85 -17.91 3.13
C ILE A 1 7.71 -19.12 2.77
N ASP A 2 7.10 -20.25 2.67
CA ASP A 2 7.72 -21.53 2.28
C ASP A 2 7.22 -21.98 0.89
N ALA A 3 7.70 -23.14 0.41
CA ALA A 3 7.34 -23.64 -0.90
C ALA A 3 5.86 -24.07 -1.02
N GLU A 4 5.25 -24.46 0.10
CA GLU A 4 3.84 -24.83 0.16
C GLU A 4 2.95 -23.58 -0.02
N TYR A 5 3.26 -22.51 0.69
CA TYR A 5 2.60 -21.22 0.54
C TYR A 5 2.65 -20.73 -0.92
N VAL A 6 3.82 -20.81 -1.57
CA VAL A 6 3.98 -20.37 -2.96
C VAL A 6 3.09 -21.19 -3.89
N ARG A 7 3.07 -22.52 -3.75
CA ARG A 7 2.20 -23.38 -4.57
C ARG A 7 0.72 -23.04 -4.37
N MET A 8 0.31 -22.88 -3.12
CA MET A 8 -1.06 -22.51 -2.75
C MET A 8 -1.46 -21.18 -3.37
N MET A 9 -0.60 -20.17 -3.27
CA MET A 9 -0.84 -18.82 -3.77
C MET A 9 -0.91 -18.79 -5.31
N VAL A 10 -0.07 -19.56 -6.00
CA VAL A 10 -0.10 -19.70 -7.47
C VAL A 10 -1.38 -20.40 -7.92
N SER A 11 -1.73 -21.54 -7.31
CA SER A 11 -2.96 -22.27 -7.63
C SER A 11 -4.21 -21.40 -7.43
N GLU A 12 -4.24 -20.63 -6.35
CA GLU A 12 -5.34 -19.72 -6.05
C GLU A 12 -5.39 -18.54 -7.04
N TYR A 13 -4.23 -18.01 -7.44
CA TYR A 13 -4.16 -16.99 -8.49
C TYR A 13 -4.75 -17.49 -9.81
N GLU A 14 -4.37 -18.71 -10.23
CA GLU A 14 -4.87 -19.35 -11.45
C GLU A 14 -6.39 -19.59 -11.39
N ARG A 15 -6.91 -20.06 -10.25
CA ARG A 15 -8.35 -20.25 -10.03
C ARG A 15 -9.11 -18.92 -10.18
N VAL A 16 -8.67 -17.91 -9.47
CA VAL A 16 -9.33 -16.58 -9.51
C VAL A 16 -9.22 -15.96 -10.90
N LEU A 17 -8.10 -16.17 -11.61
CA LEU A 17 -7.90 -15.68 -12.97
C LEU A 17 -8.88 -16.30 -13.99
N GLN A 18 -9.28 -17.57 -13.81
CA GLN A 18 -10.29 -18.21 -14.65
C GLN A 18 -11.64 -17.49 -14.57
N GLU A 19 -12.04 -17.07 -13.37
CA GLU A 19 -13.29 -16.36 -13.15
C GLU A 19 -13.18 -14.85 -13.44
N ASN A 20 -11.96 -14.30 -13.29
CA ASN A 20 -11.66 -12.89 -13.48
C ASN A 20 -10.49 -12.69 -14.45
N PRO A 21 -10.71 -12.75 -15.78
CA PRO A 21 -9.63 -12.71 -16.78
C PRO A 21 -8.78 -11.44 -16.78
N ASN A 22 -9.26 -10.39 -16.14
CA ASN A 22 -8.55 -9.13 -15.94
C ASN A 22 -7.90 -9.00 -14.54
N LEU A 23 -7.69 -10.10 -13.83
CA LEU A 23 -6.96 -10.11 -12.56
C LEU A 23 -5.52 -9.61 -12.76
N GLY A 24 -5.15 -8.54 -12.08
CA GLY A 24 -3.79 -7.98 -12.08
C GLY A 24 -2.93 -8.58 -10.98
N ILE A 25 -3.38 -8.49 -9.74
CA ILE A 25 -2.67 -8.98 -8.55
C ILE A 25 -3.65 -9.66 -7.59
N LEU A 26 -3.22 -10.76 -7.01
CA LEU A 26 -3.90 -11.42 -5.91
C LEU A 26 -3.01 -11.41 -4.67
N GLY A 27 -3.51 -10.87 -3.56
CA GLY A 27 -2.84 -10.91 -2.26
C GLY A 27 -3.50 -11.87 -1.30
N PRO A 28 -2.76 -12.35 -0.29
CA PRO A 28 -3.32 -13.15 0.80
C PRO A 28 -4.11 -12.28 1.77
N THR A 29 -4.87 -12.90 2.65
CA THR A 29 -5.35 -12.26 3.88
C THR A 29 -4.17 -12.03 4.82
N ILE A 30 -3.95 -10.78 5.21
CA ILE A 30 -2.87 -10.42 6.13
C ILE A 30 -3.39 -10.48 7.56
N LEU A 31 -2.73 -11.28 8.38
CA LEU A 31 -2.93 -11.32 9.82
C LEU A 31 -1.86 -10.46 10.49
N ASN A 32 -2.28 -9.52 11.34
CA ASN A 32 -1.33 -8.73 12.12
C ASN A 32 -0.65 -9.64 13.15
N ALA A 33 0.65 -9.83 13.00
CA ALA A 33 1.43 -10.71 13.88
C ALA A 33 1.35 -10.35 15.38
N THR A 34 1.03 -9.08 15.70
CA THR A 34 0.95 -8.59 17.09
C THR A 34 -0.44 -8.78 17.70
N GLN A 35 -1.51 -8.81 16.89
CA GLN A 35 -2.90 -8.82 17.38
C GLN A 35 -3.70 -10.03 16.94
N GLN A 36 -3.13 -10.90 16.08
CA GLN A 36 -3.82 -12.02 15.39
C GLN A 36 -5.14 -11.63 14.72
N GLU A 37 -5.37 -10.34 14.53
CA GLU A 37 -6.53 -9.79 13.84
C GLU A 37 -6.20 -9.53 12.37
N GLU A 38 -7.19 -9.72 11.52
CA GLU A 38 -7.05 -9.41 10.10
C GLU A 38 -6.77 -7.91 9.91
N TYR A 39 -5.70 -7.58 9.19
CA TYR A 39 -5.40 -6.19 8.83
C TYR A 39 -6.45 -5.64 7.87
N HIS A 40 -7.30 -4.79 8.39
CA HIS A 40 -8.25 -4.04 7.59
C HIS A 40 -7.66 -2.70 7.17
N SER A 41 -7.34 -2.55 5.88
CA SER A 41 -7.23 -1.19 5.35
C SER A 41 -8.61 -0.54 5.41
N TYR A 42 -8.71 0.63 5.99
CA TYR A 42 -9.89 1.35 6.47
C TYR A 42 -10.89 1.81 5.40
N ILE A 43 -11.23 1.00 4.41
CA ILE A 43 -12.20 1.42 3.38
C ILE A 43 -13.16 0.26 3.04
N ARG A 44 -14.41 0.43 3.50
CA ARG A 44 -15.64 -0.28 3.15
C ARG A 44 -15.78 -1.72 3.65
N LYS A 45 -16.99 -2.02 4.16
CA LYS A 45 -17.44 -3.35 4.54
C LYS A 45 -17.08 -4.36 3.47
N LYS A 46 -16.39 -5.43 3.89
CA LYS A 46 -16.04 -6.57 3.05
C LYS A 46 -17.28 -7.14 2.41
N GLN A 47 -17.25 -7.25 1.10
CA GLN A 47 -18.12 -8.16 0.37
C GLN A 47 -17.21 -9.18 -0.29
N TYR A 48 -16.97 -10.32 0.38
CA TYR A 48 -16.45 -11.49 -0.29
C TYR A 48 -17.49 -11.93 -1.33
N GLN A 49 -17.08 -12.05 -2.57
CA GLN A 49 -17.88 -12.73 -3.57
C GLN A 49 -17.76 -14.22 -3.28
N GLY A 50 -18.84 -14.99 -3.40
CA GLY A 50 -19.08 -16.34 -2.90
C GLY A 50 -17.98 -17.40 -2.87
N ASP A 51 -16.80 -17.15 -3.44
CA ASP A 51 -15.68 -18.08 -3.55
C ASP A 51 -14.43 -17.65 -2.83
N GLY A 52 -14.51 -16.75 -1.84
CA GLY A 52 -13.35 -16.31 -1.07
C GLY A 52 -12.47 -15.25 -1.77
N PHE A 53 -12.94 -14.64 -2.87
CA PHE A 53 -12.29 -13.54 -3.54
C PHE A 53 -12.91 -12.19 -3.14
N LEU A 54 -12.07 -11.21 -2.81
CA LEU A 54 -12.48 -9.86 -2.47
C LEU A 54 -11.73 -8.84 -3.33
N ARG A 55 -12.44 -8.07 -4.13
CA ARG A 55 -11.85 -6.93 -4.85
C ARG A 55 -11.33 -5.89 -3.87
N LYS A 56 -10.12 -5.42 -4.11
CA LYS A 56 -9.43 -4.38 -3.34
C LYS A 56 -8.91 -3.29 -4.25
N GLU A 57 -8.86 -2.07 -3.75
CA GLU A 57 -8.20 -0.97 -4.47
C GLU A 57 -6.68 -1.06 -4.37
N ASN A 58 -6.19 -1.61 -3.26
CA ASN A 58 -4.77 -1.75 -2.98
C ASN A 58 -4.50 -3.12 -2.36
N ILE A 59 -3.44 -3.74 -2.81
CA ILE A 59 -2.87 -4.97 -2.27
C ILE A 59 -1.43 -4.67 -1.90
N ILE A 60 -0.99 -5.14 -0.74
CA ILE A 60 0.43 -5.09 -0.37
C ILE A 60 1.19 -6.19 -1.10
N SER A 61 2.44 -5.95 -1.45
CA SER A 61 3.28 -6.91 -2.19
C SER A 61 3.65 -8.14 -1.38
N SER A 62 3.60 -8.05 -0.03
CA SER A 62 3.96 -9.18 0.84
C SER A 62 3.07 -10.40 0.57
N GLY A 63 3.69 -11.46 0.04
CA GLY A 63 3.02 -12.73 -0.28
C GLY A 63 2.04 -12.67 -1.45
N SER A 64 1.96 -11.58 -2.20
CA SER A 64 1.07 -11.45 -3.35
C SER A 64 1.62 -12.17 -4.59
N CYS A 65 0.72 -12.55 -5.50
CA CYS A 65 1.03 -13.17 -6.77
C CYS A 65 0.62 -12.27 -7.95
N ILE A 66 1.51 -12.14 -8.94
CA ILE A 66 1.30 -11.41 -10.18
C ILE A 66 1.91 -12.24 -11.31
N SER A 67 1.21 -12.44 -12.43
CA SER A 67 1.82 -13.12 -13.57
C SER A 67 2.79 -12.21 -14.31
N CYS A 68 3.86 -12.79 -14.88
CA CYS A 68 4.84 -12.04 -15.69
C CYS A 68 4.18 -11.30 -16.86
N LYS A 69 3.19 -11.92 -17.51
CA LYS A 69 2.42 -11.30 -18.60
C LYS A 69 1.68 -10.04 -18.16
N ILE A 70 1.23 -9.98 -16.91
CA ILE A 70 0.56 -8.81 -16.35
C ILE A 70 1.59 -7.72 -16.01
N LEU A 71 2.76 -8.10 -15.48
CA LEU A 71 3.86 -7.15 -15.27
C LEU A 71 4.32 -6.50 -16.58
N GLU A 72 4.40 -7.25 -17.67
CA GLU A 72 4.74 -6.71 -19.01
C GLU A 72 3.68 -5.69 -19.48
N LYS A 73 2.40 -5.99 -19.27
CA LYS A 73 1.29 -5.12 -19.68
C LYS A 73 1.17 -3.86 -18.83
N ILE A 74 1.33 -3.96 -17.52
CA ILE A 74 1.15 -2.84 -16.58
C ILE A 74 2.46 -2.08 -16.36
N GLY A 75 3.59 -2.77 -16.50
CA GLY A 75 4.92 -2.33 -16.11
C GLY A 75 5.25 -2.68 -14.66
N PHE A 76 6.54 -2.70 -14.37
CA PHE A 76 7.05 -2.99 -13.03
C PHE A 76 6.65 -1.91 -12.02
N PRO A 77 6.67 -2.22 -10.70
CA PRO A 77 6.55 -1.22 -9.66
C PRO A 77 7.54 -0.08 -9.82
N ASP A 78 7.13 1.15 -9.50
CA ASP A 78 7.98 2.32 -9.64
C ASP A 78 9.09 2.33 -8.57
N SER A 79 10.28 1.88 -8.95
CA SER A 79 11.43 1.76 -8.05
C SER A 79 11.88 3.09 -7.42
N ARG A 80 11.53 4.23 -8.02
CA ARG A 80 11.85 5.57 -7.50
C ARG A 80 11.13 5.87 -6.20
N LEU A 81 9.95 5.30 -6.00
CA LEU A 81 9.23 5.38 -4.73
C LEU A 81 9.98 4.65 -3.62
N PHE A 82 10.71 3.58 -3.95
CA PHE A 82 11.56 2.75 -3.09
C PHE A 82 10.78 2.08 -1.95
N LEU A 83 10.16 2.88 -1.10
CA LEU A 83 9.42 2.45 0.09
C LEU A 83 8.14 3.29 0.19
N ASP A 84 7.12 2.79 0.81
CA ASP A 84 5.80 3.45 0.96
C ASP A 84 5.12 3.89 -0.37
N TYR A 85 3.89 3.50 -0.52
CA TYR A 85 3.01 3.75 -1.66
C TYR A 85 3.40 3.07 -3.00
N VAL A 86 4.44 2.27 -3.05
CA VAL A 86 4.86 1.52 -4.24
C VAL A 86 3.74 0.59 -4.70
N ASP A 87 3.23 -0.21 -3.77
CA ASP A 87 2.16 -1.18 -4.01
C ASP A 87 0.86 -0.47 -4.44
N SER A 88 0.51 0.61 -3.73
CA SER A 88 -0.67 1.40 -4.03
C SER A 88 -0.61 2.05 -5.42
N GLU A 89 0.53 2.64 -5.77
CA GLU A 89 0.76 3.24 -7.10
C GLU A 89 0.56 2.19 -8.19
N TRP A 90 1.15 1.01 -8.02
CA TRP A 90 1.03 -0.06 -8.98
C TRP A 90 -0.41 -0.54 -9.13
N CYS A 91 -1.15 -0.73 -8.04
CA CYS A 91 -2.56 -1.11 -8.07
C CYS A 91 -3.43 -0.06 -8.79
N TRP A 92 -3.25 1.23 -8.50
CA TRP A 92 -4.01 2.29 -9.19
C TRP A 92 -3.69 2.36 -10.69
N ARG A 93 -2.44 2.12 -11.06
CA ARG A 93 -2.01 2.04 -12.46
C ARG A 93 -2.60 0.81 -13.15
N ALA A 94 -2.69 -0.32 -12.46
CA ALA A 94 -3.37 -1.52 -12.93
C ALA A 94 -4.87 -1.23 -13.16
N HIS A 95 -5.56 -0.63 -12.20
CA HIS A 95 -6.97 -0.24 -12.35
C HIS A 95 -7.20 0.70 -13.53
N LYS A 96 -6.33 1.70 -13.73
CA LYS A 96 -6.44 2.59 -14.90
C LYS A 96 -6.33 1.83 -16.22
N ARG A 97 -5.63 0.70 -16.25
CA ARG A 97 -5.48 -0.16 -17.42
C ARG A 97 -6.55 -1.26 -17.53
N GLY A 98 -7.60 -1.20 -16.70
CA GLY A 98 -8.72 -2.13 -16.72
C GLY A 98 -8.49 -3.44 -15.96
N PHE A 99 -7.37 -3.56 -15.23
CA PHE A 99 -7.12 -4.71 -14.37
C PHE A 99 -7.73 -4.53 -13.00
N ILE A 100 -8.05 -5.64 -12.34
CA ILE A 100 -8.55 -5.69 -10.97
C ILE A 100 -7.45 -6.16 -10.02
N CYS A 101 -7.50 -5.68 -8.80
CA CYS A 101 -6.69 -6.16 -7.70
C CYS A 101 -7.60 -6.87 -6.69
N GLY A 102 -7.13 -7.91 -6.05
CA GLY A 102 -7.96 -8.64 -5.10
C GLY A 102 -7.18 -9.37 -4.02
N GLN A 103 -7.92 -9.81 -3.02
CA GLN A 103 -7.44 -10.56 -1.88
C GLN A 103 -8.19 -11.88 -1.82
N THR A 104 -7.51 -12.96 -1.43
CA THR A 104 -8.14 -14.25 -1.14
C THR A 104 -8.14 -14.51 0.36
N ASP A 105 -9.19 -15.18 0.86
CA ASP A 105 -9.25 -15.70 2.23
C ASP A 105 -8.63 -17.11 2.37
N ARG A 106 -8.36 -17.78 1.25
CA ARG A 106 -7.79 -19.13 1.22
C ARG A 106 -6.30 -19.18 1.52
N CYS A 107 -5.59 -18.05 1.32
CA CYS A 107 -4.18 -17.91 1.68
C CYS A 107 -4.04 -16.82 2.73
N GLN A 108 -3.38 -17.14 3.84
CA GLN A 108 -3.15 -16.22 4.94
C GLN A 108 -1.64 -16.03 5.15
N LEU A 109 -1.25 -14.81 5.46
CA LEU A 109 0.13 -14.46 5.77
C LEU A 109 0.20 -13.63 7.05
N SER A 110 0.94 -14.13 8.03
CA SER A 110 1.28 -13.34 9.22
C SER A 110 2.34 -12.31 8.85
N HIS A 111 2.04 -11.03 9.02
CA HIS A 111 2.93 -9.93 8.69
C HIS A 111 2.83 -8.81 9.71
N GLN A 112 3.99 -8.33 10.20
CA GLN A 112 4.02 -7.20 11.12
C GLN A 112 3.98 -5.89 10.34
N ILE A 113 2.94 -5.09 10.56
CA ILE A 113 2.77 -3.81 9.90
C ILE A 113 3.10 -2.68 10.88
N GLY A 114 4.27 -2.05 10.68
CA GLY A 114 4.74 -0.95 11.53
C GLY A 114 5.14 -1.36 12.94
N ILE A 115 5.25 -0.37 13.84
CA ILE A 115 5.63 -0.55 15.24
C ILE A 115 4.40 -0.59 16.14
N LYS A 116 3.47 0.34 15.91
CA LYS A 116 2.26 0.50 16.71
C LYS A 116 1.16 1.16 15.88
N THR A 117 -0.07 0.69 16.05
CA THR A 117 -1.25 1.38 15.51
C THR A 117 -1.67 2.50 16.44
N ILE A 118 -1.93 3.67 15.87
CA ILE A 118 -2.37 4.88 16.57
C ILE A 118 -3.83 5.12 16.18
N HIS A 119 -4.69 5.23 17.18
CA HIS A 119 -6.10 5.54 17.00
C HIS A 119 -6.36 7.01 17.37
N LEU A 120 -6.87 7.79 16.43
CA LEU A 120 -7.20 9.20 16.59
C LEU A 120 -8.67 9.42 16.23
N GLY A 121 -9.56 9.01 17.12
CA GLY A 121 -11.00 8.98 16.84
C GLY A 121 -11.32 8.09 15.63
N VAL A 122 -11.85 8.69 14.57
CA VAL A 122 -12.18 7.97 13.32
C VAL A 122 -10.97 7.71 12.41
N MET A 123 -9.82 8.31 12.71
CA MET A 123 -8.60 8.16 11.91
C MET A 123 -7.65 7.17 12.59
N GLN A 124 -7.08 6.29 11.78
CA GLN A 124 -5.98 5.41 12.21
C GLN A 124 -4.68 5.80 11.49
N ASP A 125 -3.59 5.73 12.21
CA ASP A 125 -2.25 5.83 11.65
C ASP A 125 -1.35 4.73 12.22
N ILE A 126 -0.22 4.49 11.55
CA ILE A 126 0.75 3.47 11.94
C ILE A 126 2.06 4.15 12.26
N LEU A 127 2.50 4.04 13.52
CA LEU A 127 3.83 4.45 13.89
C LEU A 127 4.85 3.54 13.22
N SER A 128 5.71 4.14 12.44
CA SER A 128 6.77 3.44 11.69
C SER A 128 8.13 3.98 12.09
N ALA A 129 9.21 3.34 11.66
CA ALA A 129 10.56 3.87 11.85
C ALA A 129 10.70 5.28 11.25
N PRO A 130 11.46 6.20 11.89
CA PRO A 130 11.56 7.61 11.46
C PRO A 130 11.91 7.78 9.98
N LYS A 131 12.81 6.95 9.44
CA LYS A 131 13.23 6.98 8.03
C LYS A 131 12.07 6.77 7.05
N ARG A 132 11.02 6.03 7.41
CA ARG A 132 9.84 5.85 6.54
C ARG A 132 9.06 7.14 6.33
N TYR A 133 9.07 8.05 7.30
CA TYR A 133 8.39 9.34 7.18
C TYR A 133 8.97 10.19 6.04
N TYR A 134 10.29 10.11 5.79
CA TYR A 134 10.89 10.73 4.61
C TYR A 134 10.21 10.25 3.32
N TYR A 135 10.09 8.95 3.12
CA TYR A 135 9.47 8.40 1.92
C TYR A 135 7.99 8.71 1.83
N GLN A 136 7.26 8.66 2.95
CA GLN A 136 5.83 8.97 2.97
C GLN A 136 5.57 10.41 2.52
N TYR A 137 6.31 11.39 3.03
CA TYR A 137 6.14 12.79 2.64
C TYR A 137 6.60 13.07 1.21
N ARG A 138 7.79 12.59 0.84
CA ARG A 138 8.33 12.75 -0.51
C ARG A 138 7.42 12.13 -1.58
N ASN A 139 7.08 10.86 -1.39
CA ASN A 139 6.29 10.10 -2.36
C ASN A 139 4.86 10.63 -2.45
N PHE A 140 4.27 11.06 -1.34
CA PHE A 140 2.97 11.71 -1.35
C PHE A 140 2.97 12.94 -2.28
N LEU A 141 3.96 13.83 -2.14
CA LEU A 141 4.07 15.02 -2.99
C LEU A 141 4.22 14.67 -4.48
N TRP A 142 4.97 13.63 -4.80
CA TRP A 142 5.08 13.15 -6.19
C TRP A 142 3.77 12.59 -6.71
N LEU A 143 3.07 11.80 -5.89
CA LEU A 143 1.81 11.15 -6.27
C LEU A 143 0.63 12.11 -6.35
N LEU A 144 0.69 13.29 -5.71
CA LEU A 144 -0.33 14.34 -5.84
C LEU A 144 -0.58 14.72 -7.32
N HIS A 145 0.46 14.73 -8.14
CA HIS A 145 0.41 15.12 -9.55
C HIS A 145 0.05 13.97 -10.49
N VAL A 146 -0.04 12.75 -10.00
CA VAL A 146 -0.37 11.58 -10.82
C VAL A 146 -1.90 11.48 -10.98
N LYS A 147 -2.37 11.52 -12.24
CA LYS A 147 -3.81 11.62 -12.56
C LYS A 147 -4.65 10.40 -12.14
N TYR A 148 -4.07 9.19 -12.21
CA TYR A 148 -4.79 7.95 -11.85
C TYR A 148 -4.80 7.66 -10.35
N VAL A 149 -4.07 8.41 -9.53
CA VAL A 149 -4.15 8.32 -8.08
C VAL A 149 -5.48 8.88 -7.60
N PRO A 150 -6.26 8.13 -6.81
CA PRO A 150 -7.60 8.54 -6.38
C PRO A 150 -7.61 9.84 -5.58
N ARG A 151 -8.57 10.72 -5.87
CA ARG A 151 -8.70 12.01 -5.18
C ARG A 151 -8.93 11.86 -3.68
N TYR A 152 -9.77 10.89 -3.27
CA TYR A 152 -10.03 10.64 -1.86
C TYR A 152 -8.75 10.25 -1.11
N TRP A 153 -7.88 9.43 -1.74
CA TRP A 153 -6.60 9.05 -1.15
C TRP A 153 -5.68 10.27 -0.96
N LYS A 154 -5.64 11.17 -1.95
CA LYS A 154 -4.86 12.41 -1.86
C LYS A 154 -5.34 13.26 -0.69
N LEU A 155 -6.64 13.45 -0.53
CA LEU A 155 -7.22 14.27 0.53
C LEU A 155 -7.01 13.64 1.91
N THR A 156 -7.31 12.35 2.06
CA THR A 156 -7.15 11.67 3.35
C THR A 156 -5.71 11.59 3.80
N ASN A 157 -4.77 11.32 2.87
CA ASN A 157 -3.34 11.32 3.21
C ASN A 157 -2.79 12.73 3.42
N ALA A 158 -3.26 13.75 2.69
CA ALA A 158 -2.90 15.14 2.99
C ALA A 158 -3.27 15.52 4.42
N ALA A 159 -4.52 15.26 4.83
CA ALA A 159 -4.98 15.52 6.19
C ALA A 159 -4.12 14.76 7.23
N LYS A 160 -3.87 13.47 6.99
CA LYS A 160 -3.03 12.64 7.86
C LYS A 160 -1.62 13.21 8.00
N LEU A 161 -0.95 13.53 6.91
CA LEU A 161 0.42 14.04 6.91
C LEU A 161 0.52 15.43 7.54
N LEU A 162 -0.49 16.29 7.36
CA LEU A 162 -0.56 17.60 7.99
C LEU A 162 -0.79 17.51 9.50
N LEU A 163 -1.62 16.60 9.97
CA LEU A 163 -1.92 16.43 11.40
C LEU A 163 -0.81 15.68 12.15
N ARG A 164 -0.02 14.88 11.46
CA ARG A 164 0.99 14.01 12.06
C ARG A 164 2.02 14.75 12.93
N PRO A 165 2.59 15.90 12.57
CA PRO A 165 3.51 16.63 13.43
C PRO A 165 2.90 17.03 14.78
N PHE A 166 1.60 17.25 14.84
CA PHE A 166 0.93 17.73 16.06
C PHE A 166 0.65 16.61 17.05
N TYR A 167 0.33 15.39 16.61
CA TYR A 167 0.04 14.28 17.53
C TYR A 167 1.26 13.39 17.85
N LEU A 168 2.30 13.41 17.03
CA LEU A 168 3.50 12.59 17.27
C LEU A 168 4.15 12.81 18.64
N PRO A 169 4.21 14.03 19.20
CA PRO A 169 4.76 14.26 20.54
C PRO A 169 4.03 13.49 21.65
N PHE A 170 2.75 13.16 21.45
CA PHE A 170 1.96 12.40 22.41
C PHE A 170 2.14 10.88 22.26
N VAL A 171 2.77 10.44 21.17
CA VAL A 171 2.93 9.01 20.82
C VAL A 171 4.34 8.50 21.07
N THR A 172 5.36 9.36 20.91
CA THR A 172 6.76 9.01 21.10
C THR A 172 7.54 10.16 21.74
N SER A 173 8.43 9.83 22.68
CA SER A 173 9.35 10.79 23.31
C SER A 173 10.51 11.19 22.39
N HIS A 174 10.88 10.36 21.42
CA HIS A 174 12.00 10.60 20.51
C HIS A 174 11.54 11.21 19.19
N ILE A 175 10.98 12.42 19.23
CA ILE A 175 10.34 13.06 18.07
C ILE A 175 11.31 13.68 17.05
N THR A 176 12.49 14.11 17.47
CA THR A 176 13.45 14.85 16.63
C THR A 176 13.78 14.12 15.31
N PRO A 177 14.12 12.82 15.27
CA PRO A 177 14.37 12.12 14.02
C PRO A 177 13.17 12.14 13.08
N TYR A 178 11.95 12.04 13.61
CA TYR A 178 10.73 12.07 12.80
C TYR A 178 10.58 13.40 12.07
N TYR A 179 10.73 14.54 12.79
CA TYR A 179 10.65 15.87 12.18
C TYR A 179 11.72 16.08 11.11
N ILE A 180 12.96 15.66 11.38
CA ILE A 180 14.06 15.79 10.40
C ILE A 180 13.69 15.03 9.11
N TYR A 181 13.21 13.79 9.21
CA TYR A 181 12.85 13.00 8.04
C TYR A 181 11.60 13.53 7.32
N MET A 182 10.60 14.06 8.04
CA MET A 182 9.45 14.73 7.44
C MET A 182 9.88 15.95 6.63
N LEU A 183 10.67 16.85 7.21
CA LEU A 183 11.14 18.07 6.54
C LEU A 183 12.01 17.75 5.31
N ARG A 184 12.93 16.78 5.43
CA ARG A 184 13.70 16.29 4.28
C ARG A 184 12.80 15.71 3.19
N GLY A 185 11.80 14.93 3.58
CA GLY A 185 10.84 14.35 2.64
C GLY A 185 10.03 15.41 1.90
N VAL A 186 9.60 16.47 2.59
CA VAL A 186 8.93 17.63 1.97
C VAL A 186 9.86 18.35 1.01
N TRP A 187 11.08 18.67 1.46
CA TRP A 187 12.07 19.34 0.64
C TRP A 187 12.38 18.59 -0.66
N ASP A 188 12.71 17.32 -0.55
CA ASP A 188 13.03 16.48 -1.71
C ASP A 188 11.80 16.21 -2.59
N GLY A 189 10.61 16.11 -1.97
CA GLY A 189 9.35 15.98 -2.69
C GLY A 189 9.08 17.14 -3.63
N ILE A 190 9.42 18.36 -3.21
CA ILE A 190 9.25 19.59 -4.00
C ILE A 190 10.39 19.73 -5.02
N THR A 191 11.64 19.66 -4.55
CA THR A 191 12.82 19.99 -5.37
C THR A 191 13.11 18.94 -6.45
N GLN A 192 12.89 17.66 -6.15
CA GLN A 192 13.17 16.55 -7.05
C GLN A 192 11.97 16.15 -7.93
N TYR A 193 10.82 16.80 -7.78
CA TYR A 193 9.61 16.46 -8.54
C TYR A 193 9.82 16.53 -10.06
N LYS A 194 10.54 17.54 -10.57
CA LYS A 194 10.85 17.66 -12.01
C LYS A 194 11.59 16.43 -12.52
N LYS A 195 12.59 15.95 -11.77
CA LYS A 195 13.34 14.73 -12.08
C LYS A 195 12.43 13.51 -12.09
N TYR A 196 11.52 13.38 -11.11
CA TYR A 196 10.55 12.31 -11.06
C TYR A 196 9.60 12.31 -12.27
N LYS A 197 9.13 13.47 -12.69
CA LYS A 197 8.21 13.64 -13.83
C LYS A 197 8.84 13.26 -15.16
N ASN A 198 10.09 13.65 -15.41
CA ASN A 198 10.74 13.48 -16.70
C ASN A 198 11.13 12.03 -17.03
N HIS A 199 11.07 11.12 -16.05
CA HIS A 199 11.34 9.69 -16.22
C HIS A 199 10.05 8.83 -16.23
N LYS A 200 8.88 9.42 -16.41
CA LYS A 200 7.58 8.78 -16.65
C LYS A 200 7.20 8.87 -18.13
#